data_700024f3fd65e2b6046e8e2d4813476b
#
_entry.id   700024f3fd65e2b6046e8e2d4813476b
#
_cell.length_a   1.000
_cell.length_b   1.000
_cell.length_c   1.000
_cell.angle_alpha   90.00
_cell.angle_beta   90.00
_cell.angle_gamma   90.00
#
_symmetry.space_group_name_H-M   'P 1'
#
loop_
_entity.id
_entity.type
_entity.pdbx_description
1 polymer ?
#
loop_
_entity_poly.entity_id
_entity_poly.type
_entity_poly.pdbx_seq_one_letter_code
_entity_poly.pdbx_strand_id
1 'polypeptide(L)'
;MIYIIFLCSILIHEFGHILIAKILKIKINNIKFKLIGISAELKNENEINKFKKILIVLSGPIINMCIALLLILINLNFKYKNELIYTNLILSVFNLLPINPLDGGKLLLYILNLKCDFDKTFKIVRCISKLFLFVLSISYAIIIFIIKNIEIFFVIIYLWYLFIKEEKNIEWYIKINKNMRKYLNSDKKCAKIPSVIK
;
A
#
# COMPACT_ATOMS: atom_id res chain seq x y z
N MET A 1 -1.95 -11.86 -25.00
CA MET A 1 -2.43 -10.45 -25.04
C MET A 1 -2.96 -9.97 -23.67
N ILE A 2 -3.83 -10.72 -22.99
CA ILE A 2 -4.39 -10.31 -21.66
C ILE A 2 -3.29 -10.01 -20.65
N TYR A 3 -2.24 -10.84 -20.54
CA TYR A 3 -1.11 -10.59 -19.63
C TYR A 3 -0.35 -9.30 -19.93
N ILE A 4 -0.24 -8.91 -21.22
CA ILE A 4 0.40 -7.65 -21.61
C ILE A 4 -0.46 -6.46 -21.15
N ILE A 5 -1.78 -6.54 -21.35
CA ILE A 5 -2.73 -5.53 -20.89
C ILE A 5 -2.63 -5.35 -19.38
N PHE A 6 -2.61 -6.46 -18.64
CA PHE A 6 -2.46 -6.45 -17.18
C PHE A 6 -1.14 -5.82 -16.74
N LEU A 7 -0.03 -6.19 -17.39
CA LEU A 7 1.28 -5.60 -17.09
C LEU A 7 1.30 -4.10 -17.36
N CYS A 8 0.79 -3.66 -18.51
CA CYS A 8 0.70 -2.23 -18.85
C CYS A 8 -0.17 -1.46 -17.83
N SER A 9 -1.30 -2.04 -17.42
CA SER A 9 -2.18 -1.40 -16.43
C SER A 9 -1.51 -1.26 -15.06
N ILE A 10 -0.70 -2.25 -14.64
CA ILE A 10 0.11 -2.14 -13.41
C ILE A 10 1.17 -1.05 -13.56
N LEU A 11 1.88 -0.98 -14.68
CA LEU A 11 2.90 0.05 -14.90
C LEU A 11 2.30 1.46 -14.86
N ILE A 12 1.12 1.63 -15.45
CA ILE A 12 0.39 2.91 -15.42
C ILE A 12 -0.04 3.27 -13.99
N HIS A 13 -0.51 2.28 -13.23
CA HIS A 13 -0.85 2.44 -11.83
C HIS A 13 0.32 2.98 -11.01
N GLU A 14 1.48 2.32 -11.11
CA GLU A 14 2.70 2.72 -10.42
C GLU A 14 3.22 4.09 -10.90
N PHE A 15 3.09 4.36 -12.20
CA PHE A 15 3.40 5.66 -12.76
C PHE A 15 2.56 6.77 -12.14
N GLY A 16 1.29 6.49 -11.81
CA GLY A 16 0.40 7.40 -11.09
C GLY A 16 0.99 7.87 -9.76
N HIS A 17 1.49 6.95 -8.95
CA HIS A 17 2.15 7.27 -7.68
C HIS A 17 3.39 8.15 -7.86
N ILE A 18 4.23 7.80 -8.83
CA ILE A 18 5.46 8.54 -9.15
C ILE A 18 5.14 9.96 -9.66
N LEU A 19 4.14 10.08 -10.51
CA LEU A 19 3.72 11.37 -11.10
C LEU A 19 3.29 12.34 -9.99
N ILE A 20 2.38 11.91 -9.12
CA ILE A 20 1.89 12.76 -8.03
C ILE A 20 3.00 13.06 -7.01
N ALA A 21 3.89 12.11 -6.71
CA ALA A 21 5.04 12.37 -5.86
C ALA A 21 5.94 13.47 -6.43
N LYS A 22 6.21 13.45 -7.75
CA LYS A 22 6.97 14.51 -8.45
C LYS A 22 6.26 15.86 -8.43
N ILE A 23 4.95 15.90 -8.71
CA ILE A 23 4.14 17.13 -8.67
C ILE A 23 4.19 17.76 -7.28
N LEU A 24 4.12 16.94 -6.22
CA LEU A 24 4.23 17.38 -4.83
C LEU A 24 5.66 17.71 -4.39
N LYS A 25 6.63 17.66 -5.32
CA LYS A 25 8.07 17.92 -5.10
C LYS A 25 8.69 17.04 -4.00
N ILE A 26 8.23 15.78 -3.91
CA ILE A 26 8.76 14.81 -2.97
C ILE A 26 9.91 14.06 -3.64
N LYS A 27 11.08 14.04 -2.96
CA LYS A 27 12.25 13.33 -3.46
C LYS A 27 12.03 11.81 -3.36
N ILE A 28 12.17 11.13 -4.47
CA ILE A 28 12.18 9.67 -4.57
C ILE A 28 13.61 9.21 -4.34
N ASN A 29 13.83 8.31 -3.38
CA ASN A 29 15.16 7.81 -3.05
C ASN A 29 15.58 6.69 -3.99
N ASN A 30 14.75 5.63 -4.06
CA ASN A 30 14.99 4.45 -4.88
C ASN A 30 13.70 3.97 -5.53
N ILE A 31 13.84 3.49 -6.75
CA ILE A 31 12.77 2.77 -7.44
C ILE A 31 13.10 1.29 -7.33
N LYS A 32 12.27 0.54 -6.61
CA LYS A 32 12.45 -0.91 -6.45
C LYS A 32 11.47 -1.65 -7.36
N PHE A 33 12.02 -2.53 -8.17
CA PHE A 33 11.22 -3.48 -8.93
C PHE A 33 10.77 -4.61 -8.00
N LYS A 34 9.46 -4.79 -7.87
CA LYS A 34 8.86 -5.93 -7.17
C LYS A 34 8.29 -6.90 -8.19
N LEU A 35 8.05 -8.14 -7.79
CA LEU A 35 7.42 -9.16 -8.66
C LEU A 35 6.09 -8.70 -9.27
N ILE A 36 5.38 -7.83 -8.56
CA ILE A 36 4.13 -7.21 -9.03
C ILE A 36 4.29 -5.69 -8.94
N GLY A 37 4.94 -5.10 -9.98
CA GLY A 37 5.04 -3.65 -10.16
C GLY A 37 6.34 -3.00 -9.69
N ILE A 38 6.37 -1.68 -9.76
CA ILE A 38 7.49 -0.81 -9.41
C ILE A 38 7.09 -0.03 -8.16
N SER A 39 7.86 -0.09 -7.09
CA SER A 39 7.59 0.73 -5.90
C SER A 39 8.64 1.82 -5.74
N ALA A 40 8.19 3.07 -5.60
CA ALA A 40 9.06 4.20 -5.27
C ALA A 40 9.20 4.33 -3.75
N GLU A 41 10.44 4.32 -3.25
CA GLU A 41 10.72 4.66 -1.86
C GLU A 41 10.89 6.17 -1.73
N LEU A 42 10.05 6.78 -0.93
CA LEU A 42 10.11 8.23 -0.67
C LEU A 42 11.25 8.53 0.31
N LYS A 43 12.06 9.55 -0.01
CA LYS A 43 13.10 10.01 0.89
C LYS A 43 12.47 10.71 2.09
N ASN A 44 12.97 10.40 3.30
CA ASN A 44 12.49 10.99 4.55
C ASN A 44 10.96 10.88 4.72
N GLU A 45 10.42 9.69 4.49
CA GLU A 45 8.97 9.47 4.54
C GLU A 45 8.32 10.01 5.81
N ASN A 46 9.02 9.97 6.95
CA ASN A 46 8.50 10.47 8.23
C ASN A 46 8.27 11.99 8.27
N GLU A 47 8.96 12.75 7.44
CA GLU A 47 8.85 14.22 7.36
C GLU A 47 7.76 14.68 6.39
N ILE A 48 7.27 13.76 5.53
CA ILE A 48 6.25 14.08 4.54
C ILE A 48 4.90 14.28 5.23
N ASN A 49 4.23 15.38 4.89
CA ASN A 49 2.87 15.65 5.37
C ASN A 49 1.93 14.48 5.05
N LYS A 50 1.15 14.07 6.04
CA LYS A 50 0.22 12.94 5.95
C LYS A 50 -0.78 13.09 4.80
N PHE A 51 -1.28 14.29 4.53
CA PHE A 51 -2.16 14.56 3.38
C PHE A 51 -1.47 14.29 2.04
N LYS A 52 -0.19 14.66 1.90
CA LYS A 52 0.57 14.36 0.69
C LYS A 52 0.72 12.85 0.48
N LYS A 53 0.94 12.08 1.56
CA LYS A 53 0.99 10.62 1.48
C LYS A 53 -0.33 10.02 1.01
N ILE A 54 -1.45 10.52 1.52
CA ILE A 54 -2.80 10.09 1.11
C ILE A 54 -3.00 10.34 -0.39
N LEU A 55 -2.63 11.53 -0.90
CA LEU A 55 -2.75 11.87 -2.31
C LEU A 55 -1.89 10.94 -3.20
N ILE A 56 -0.66 10.66 -2.77
CA ILE A 56 0.23 9.75 -3.50
C ILE A 56 -0.39 8.36 -3.58
N VAL A 57 -0.87 7.83 -2.45
CA VAL A 57 -1.42 6.46 -2.42
C VAL A 57 -2.71 6.35 -3.24
N LEU A 58 -3.55 7.36 -3.24
CA LEU A 58 -4.78 7.37 -4.05
C LEU A 58 -4.52 7.51 -5.55
N SER A 59 -3.40 8.08 -5.96
CA SER A 59 -3.14 8.41 -7.37
C SER A 59 -3.07 7.20 -8.28
N GLY A 60 -2.51 6.06 -7.83
CA GLY A 60 -2.48 4.83 -8.61
C GLY A 60 -3.89 4.30 -8.95
N PRO A 61 -4.71 4.01 -7.93
CA PRO A 61 -6.09 3.60 -8.17
C PRO A 61 -6.91 4.59 -8.99
N ILE A 62 -6.76 5.90 -8.72
CA ILE A 62 -7.49 6.95 -9.45
C ILE A 62 -7.12 6.97 -10.93
N ILE A 63 -5.84 6.85 -11.29
CA ILE A 63 -5.42 6.87 -12.69
C ILE A 63 -6.01 5.69 -13.47
N ASN A 64 -6.01 4.48 -12.86
CA ASN A 64 -6.63 3.32 -13.49
C ASN A 64 -8.14 3.51 -13.65
N MET A 65 -8.81 4.06 -12.64
CA MET A 65 -10.24 4.34 -12.72
C MET A 65 -10.55 5.39 -13.81
N CYS A 66 -9.74 6.45 -13.91
CA CYS A 66 -9.87 7.46 -14.96
C CYS A 66 -9.70 6.86 -16.35
N ILE A 67 -8.71 5.98 -16.55
CA ILE A 67 -8.50 5.32 -17.85
C ILE A 67 -9.71 4.45 -18.21
N ALA A 68 -10.23 3.67 -17.27
CA ALA A 68 -11.40 2.84 -17.52
C ALA A 68 -12.62 3.72 -17.88
N LEU A 69 -12.87 4.81 -17.17
CA LEU A 69 -13.96 5.75 -17.45
C LEU A 69 -13.79 6.44 -18.81
N LEU A 70 -12.58 6.90 -19.14
CA LEU A 70 -12.29 7.49 -20.43
C LEU A 70 -12.56 6.50 -21.58
N LEU A 71 -12.15 5.24 -21.44
CA LEU A 71 -12.41 4.21 -22.44
C LEU A 71 -13.91 3.88 -22.60
N ILE A 72 -14.69 3.99 -21.52
CA ILE A 72 -16.15 3.84 -21.58
C ILE A 72 -16.78 5.01 -22.35
N LEU A 73 -16.36 6.25 -22.04
CA LEU A 73 -16.93 7.47 -22.61
C LEU A 73 -16.54 7.64 -24.09
N ILE A 74 -15.31 7.30 -24.45
CA ILE A 74 -14.81 7.40 -25.81
C ILE A 74 -15.30 6.19 -26.61
N ASN A 75 -16.10 6.44 -27.63
CA ASN A 75 -16.71 5.40 -28.47
C ASN A 75 -15.74 4.82 -29.51
N LEU A 76 -14.49 4.55 -29.09
CA LEU A 76 -13.48 3.88 -29.93
C LEU A 76 -13.69 2.38 -29.86
N ASN A 77 -13.96 1.75 -31.01
CA ASN A 77 -14.06 0.31 -31.13
C ASN A 77 -12.71 -0.28 -31.54
N PHE A 78 -12.02 -0.91 -30.61
CA PHE A 78 -10.85 -1.73 -30.86
C PHE A 78 -10.94 -3.07 -30.14
N LYS A 79 -10.24 -4.07 -30.68
CA LYS A 79 -10.40 -5.49 -30.30
C LYS A 79 -10.30 -5.79 -28.79
N TYR A 80 -9.52 -5.03 -28.02
CA TYR A 80 -9.24 -5.30 -26.60
C TYR A 80 -9.75 -4.20 -25.65
N LYS A 81 -10.73 -3.43 -26.09
CA LYS A 81 -11.29 -2.32 -25.29
C LYS A 81 -11.87 -2.80 -23.97
N ASN A 82 -12.70 -3.84 -24.01
CA ASN A 82 -13.40 -4.34 -22.82
C ASN A 82 -12.41 -4.94 -21.82
N GLU A 83 -11.41 -5.69 -22.28
CA GLU A 83 -10.37 -6.26 -21.42
C GLU A 83 -9.57 -5.16 -20.73
N LEU A 84 -9.29 -4.06 -21.42
CA LEU A 84 -8.57 -2.93 -20.87
C LEU A 84 -9.42 -2.20 -19.80
N ILE A 85 -10.71 -2.02 -20.05
CA ILE A 85 -11.66 -1.44 -19.09
C ILE A 85 -11.73 -2.31 -17.83
N TYR A 86 -12.01 -3.60 -17.98
CA TYR A 86 -12.16 -4.52 -16.85
C TYR A 86 -10.86 -4.64 -16.05
N THR A 87 -9.71 -4.74 -16.71
CA THR A 87 -8.42 -4.85 -16.05
C THR A 87 -8.13 -3.61 -15.18
N ASN A 88 -8.35 -2.40 -15.72
CA ASN A 88 -8.12 -1.17 -14.97
C ASN A 88 -9.12 -0.99 -13.82
N LEU A 89 -10.39 -1.34 -14.00
CA LEU A 89 -11.39 -1.31 -12.92
C LEU A 89 -11.04 -2.29 -11.82
N ILE A 90 -10.75 -3.55 -12.17
CA ILE A 90 -10.38 -4.58 -11.20
C ILE A 90 -9.12 -4.16 -10.43
N LEU A 91 -8.10 -3.67 -11.14
CA LEU A 91 -6.85 -3.24 -10.51
C LEU A 91 -7.08 -2.06 -9.54
N SER A 92 -7.91 -1.08 -9.93
CA SER A 92 -8.27 0.05 -9.07
C SER A 92 -8.99 -0.40 -7.80
N VAL A 93 -10.05 -1.21 -7.94
CA VAL A 93 -10.85 -1.71 -6.81
C VAL A 93 -10.02 -2.61 -5.90
N PHE A 94 -9.22 -3.51 -6.50
CA PHE A 94 -8.39 -4.45 -5.75
C PHE A 94 -7.33 -3.72 -4.91
N ASN A 95 -6.66 -2.70 -5.48
CA ASN A 95 -5.67 -1.93 -4.73
C ASN A 95 -6.29 -1.04 -3.64
N LEU A 96 -7.59 -0.71 -3.71
CA LEU A 96 -8.31 0.02 -2.67
C LEU A 96 -8.80 -0.87 -1.52
N LEU A 97 -8.62 -2.20 -1.60
CA LEU A 97 -8.95 -3.07 -0.47
C LEU A 97 -8.14 -2.69 0.77
N PRO A 98 -8.75 -2.66 1.97
CA PRO A 98 -8.08 -2.25 3.20
C PRO A 98 -7.14 -3.34 3.74
N ILE A 99 -6.27 -3.84 2.89
CA ILE A 99 -5.30 -4.90 3.15
C ILE A 99 -3.89 -4.33 2.99
N ASN A 100 -3.12 -4.29 4.06
CA ASN A 100 -1.70 -3.97 3.95
C ASN A 100 -0.94 -5.17 3.33
N PRO A 101 -0.11 -5.00 2.27
CA PRO A 101 0.51 -3.75 1.78
C PRO A 101 -0.16 -3.08 0.58
N LEU A 102 -1.41 -3.42 0.22
CA LEU A 102 -2.13 -2.72 -0.86
C LEU A 102 -2.32 -1.24 -0.54
N ASP A 103 -2.64 -0.43 -1.54
CA ASP A 103 -2.80 1.01 -1.36
C ASP A 103 -3.95 1.37 -0.41
N GLY A 104 -5.05 0.61 -0.43
CA GLY A 104 -6.15 0.77 0.52
C GLY A 104 -5.72 0.53 1.98
N GLY A 105 -4.83 -0.42 2.23
CA GLY A 105 -4.26 -0.64 3.56
C GLY A 105 -3.35 0.50 4.01
N LYS A 106 -2.49 1.02 3.11
CA LYS A 106 -1.65 2.21 3.37
C LYS A 106 -2.51 3.46 3.58
N LEU A 107 -3.54 3.64 2.74
CA LEU A 107 -4.49 4.75 2.84
C LEU A 107 -5.17 4.74 4.23
N LEU A 108 -5.68 3.60 4.65
CA LEU A 108 -6.29 3.43 5.95
C LEU A 108 -5.30 3.76 7.09
N LEU A 109 -4.06 3.31 6.97
CA LEU A 109 -2.99 3.61 7.93
C LEU A 109 -2.73 5.12 8.01
N TYR A 110 -2.63 5.82 6.89
CA TYR A 110 -2.37 7.27 6.89
C TYR A 110 -3.57 8.07 7.41
N ILE A 111 -4.80 7.69 7.08
CA ILE A 111 -6.01 8.35 7.57
C ILE A 111 -6.16 8.19 9.09
N LEU A 112 -6.03 6.97 9.59
CA LEU A 112 -6.14 6.71 11.03
C LEU A 112 -5.01 7.38 11.82
N ASN A 113 -3.81 7.45 11.24
CA ASN A 113 -2.66 8.12 11.86
C ASN A 113 -2.81 9.66 11.92
N LEU A 114 -3.85 10.25 11.29
CA LEU A 114 -4.20 11.67 11.53
C LEU A 114 -4.72 11.90 12.94
N LYS A 115 -5.44 10.91 13.50
CA LYS A 115 -6.15 11.03 14.79
C LYS A 115 -5.54 10.17 15.90
N CYS A 116 -4.82 9.11 15.57
CA CYS A 116 -4.29 8.14 16.52
C CYS A 116 -2.77 8.03 16.44
N ASP A 117 -2.16 7.55 17.52
CA ASP A 117 -0.75 7.18 17.55
C ASP A 117 -0.46 6.04 16.56
N PHE A 118 0.76 6.03 16.01
CA PHE A 118 1.17 5.04 15.02
C PHE A 118 1.00 3.58 15.51
N ASP A 119 1.36 3.29 16.78
CA ASP A 119 1.24 1.95 17.37
C ASP A 119 -0.21 1.46 17.44
N LYS A 120 -1.15 2.35 17.79
CA LYS A 120 -2.59 2.04 17.83
C LYS A 120 -3.15 1.86 16.42
N THR A 121 -2.81 2.78 15.53
CA THR A 121 -3.21 2.74 14.12
C THR A 121 -2.78 1.44 13.47
N PHE A 122 -1.52 1.05 13.66
CA PHE A 122 -1.01 -0.19 13.08
C PHE A 122 -1.78 -1.42 13.57
N LYS A 123 -2.10 -1.51 14.87
CA LYS A 123 -2.90 -2.62 15.41
C LYS A 123 -4.30 -2.71 14.77
N ILE A 124 -4.95 -1.56 14.55
CA ILE A 124 -6.28 -1.49 13.92
C ILE A 124 -6.19 -1.94 12.45
N VAL A 125 -5.24 -1.38 11.69
CA VAL A 125 -5.05 -1.74 10.27
C VAL A 125 -4.70 -3.22 10.12
N ARG A 126 -3.88 -3.76 10.99
CA ARG A 126 -3.54 -5.19 11.06
C ARG A 126 -4.79 -6.06 11.23
N CYS A 127 -5.65 -5.71 12.19
CA CYS A 127 -6.88 -6.45 12.46
C CYS A 127 -7.83 -6.43 11.26
N ILE A 128 -8.04 -5.24 10.67
CA ILE A 128 -8.88 -5.06 9.48
C ILE A 128 -8.31 -5.84 8.30
N SER A 129 -7.01 -5.74 8.02
CA SER A 129 -6.35 -6.47 6.92
C SER A 129 -6.50 -7.98 7.08
N LYS A 130 -6.31 -8.52 8.29
CA LYS A 130 -6.52 -9.94 8.57
C LYS A 130 -7.96 -10.36 8.29
N LEU A 131 -8.92 -9.59 8.77
CA LEU A 131 -10.33 -9.88 8.57
C LEU A 131 -10.69 -9.93 7.07
N PHE A 132 -10.24 -8.94 6.29
CA PHE A 132 -10.48 -8.92 4.85
C PHE A 132 -9.79 -10.07 4.12
N LEU A 133 -8.54 -10.41 4.46
CA LEU A 133 -7.86 -11.58 3.90
C LEU A 133 -8.59 -12.88 4.23
N PHE A 134 -9.12 -13.00 5.44
CA PHE A 134 -9.89 -14.18 5.86
C PHE A 134 -11.19 -14.30 5.06
N VAL A 135 -11.93 -13.20 4.91
CA VAL A 135 -13.16 -13.14 4.10
C VAL A 135 -12.86 -13.50 2.65
N LEU A 136 -11.80 -12.94 2.05
CA LEU A 136 -11.40 -13.28 0.69
C LEU A 136 -11.04 -14.76 0.55
N SER A 137 -10.34 -15.33 1.53
CA SER A 137 -9.95 -16.75 1.50
C SER A 137 -11.17 -17.67 1.57
N ILE A 138 -12.14 -17.36 2.43
CA ILE A 138 -13.39 -18.13 2.55
C ILE A 138 -14.25 -17.99 1.29
N SER A 139 -14.41 -16.75 0.80
CA SER A 139 -15.15 -16.49 -0.43
C SER A 139 -14.59 -17.28 -1.61
N TYR A 140 -13.26 -17.32 -1.74
CA TYR A 140 -12.61 -18.09 -2.77
C TYR A 140 -12.77 -19.60 -2.57
N ALA A 141 -12.69 -20.10 -1.33
CA ALA A 141 -12.90 -21.52 -1.03
C ALA A 141 -14.29 -22.01 -1.46
N ILE A 142 -15.30 -21.12 -1.42
CA ILE A 142 -16.65 -21.42 -1.93
C ILE A 142 -16.67 -21.35 -3.48
N ILE A 143 -16.07 -20.32 -4.04
CA ILE A 143 -16.11 -20.02 -5.47
C ILE A 143 -15.28 -21.02 -6.30
N ILE A 144 -14.23 -21.64 -5.74
CA ILE A 144 -13.37 -22.60 -6.46
C ILE A 144 -14.16 -23.80 -6.98
N PHE A 145 -15.21 -24.22 -6.25
CA PHE A 145 -16.08 -25.32 -6.68
C PHE A 145 -16.90 -24.97 -7.93
N ILE A 146 -17.16 -23.67 -8.19
CA ILE A 146 -17.94 -23.17 -9.31
C ILE A 146 -17.03 -22.81 -10.48
N ILE A 147 -15.99 -22.03 -10.24
CA ILE A 147 -15.16 -21.42 -11.31
C ILE A 147 -14.00 -22.34 -11.71
N LYS A 148 -13.56 -23.24 -10.82
CA LYS A 148 -12.40 -24.15 -11.03
C LYS A 148 -11.10 -23.43 -11.48
N ASN A 149 -10.95 -22.15 -11.15
CA ASN A 149 -9.79 -21.36 -11.53
C ASN A 149 -8.74 -21.36 -10.40
N ILE A 150 -7.65 -22.07 -10.62
CA ILE A 150 -6.57 -22.25 -9.65
C ILE A 150 -5.67 -20.99 -9.53
N GLU A 151 -5.69 -20.10 -10.51
CA GLU A 151 -4.81 -18.91 -10.54
C GLU A 151 -5.10 -17.96 -9.37
N ILE A 152 -6.38 -17.79 -9.01
CA ILE A 152 -6.80 -16.93 -7.90
C ILE A 152 -6.26 -17.45 -6.57
N PHE A 153 -6.11 -18.77 -6.41
CA PHE A 153 -5.52 -19.38 -5.22
C PHE A 153 -4.08 -18.88 -4.97
N PHE A 154 -3.26 -18.85 -6.02
CA PHE A 154 -1.90 -18.33 -5.91
C PHE A 154 -1.87 -16.85 -5.55
N VAL A 155 -2.82 -16.06 -6.05
CA VAL A 155 -2.95 -14.64 -5.70
C VAL A 155 -3.25 -14.48 -4.21
N ILE A 156 -4.16 -15.27 -3.64
CA ILE A 156 -4.50 -15.20 -2.20
C ILE A 156 -3.32 -15.61 -1.33
N ILE A 157 -2.62 -16.70 -1.67
CA ILE A 157 -1.41 -17.13 -0.95
C ILE A 157 -0.36 -16.02 -0.99
N TYR A 158 -0.16 -15.40 -2.16
CA TYR A 158 0.78 -14.31 -2.32
C TYR A 158 0.40 -13.09 -1.47
N LEU A 159 -0.88 -12.74 -1.38
CA LEU A 159 -1.36 -11.66 -0.50
C LEU A 159 -1.09 -11.97 0.98
N TRP A 160 -1.32 -13.20 1.44
CA TRP A 160 -0.97 -13.62 2.79
C TRP A 160 0.53 -13.51 3.05
N TYR A 161 1.36 -13.96 2.11
CA TYR A 161 2.81 -13.83 2.21
C TYR A 161 3.24 -12.36 2.34
N LEU A 162 2.71 -11.47 1.48
CA LEU A 162 3.02 -10.04 1.52
C LEU A 162 2.58 -9.41 2.83
N PHE A 163 1.37 -9.75 3.31
CA PHE A 163 0.85 -9.26 4.57
C PHE A 163 1.76 -9.64 5.74
N ILE A 164 2.13 -10.92 5.87
CA ILE A 164 3.01 -11.41 6.95
C ILE A 164 4.38 -10.74 6.87
N LYS A 165 4.93 -10.58 5.67
CA LYS A 165 6.22 -9.92 5.46
C LYS A 165 6.19 -8.46 5.92
N GLU A 166 5.14 -7.73 5.55
CA GLU A 166 5.00 -6.33 5.91
C GLU A 166 4.74 -6.16 7.41
N GLU A 167 3.96 -7.04 8.01
CA GLU A 167 3.74 -7.08 9.46
C GLU A 167 5.06 -7.16 10.24
N LYS A 168 5.94 -8.10 9.86
CA LYS A 168 7.26 -8.26 10.48
C LYS A 168 8.11 -7.00 10.33
N ASN A 169 8.11 -6.36 9.16
CA ASN A 169 8.87 -5.13 8.91
C ASN A 169 8.42 -3.99 9.83
N ILE A 170 7.11 -3.80 9.97
CA ILE A 170 6.56 -2.72 10.80
C ILE A 170 6.76 -3.01 12.30
N GLU A 171 6.58 -4.25 12.74
CA GLU A 171 6.86 -4.65 14.13
C GLU A 171 8.33 -4.38 14.49
N TRP A 172 9.24 -4.71 13.59
CA TRP A 172 10.67 -4.44 13.76
C TRP A 172 10.95 -2.95 13.86
N TYR A 173 10.34 -2.14 12.98
CA TYR A 173 10.43 -0.67 13.02
C TYR A 173 9.92 -0.09 14.34
N ILE A 174 8.77 -0.55 14.83
CA ILE A 174 8.21 -0.12 16.11
C ILE A 174 9.16 -0.47 17.27
N LYS A 175 9.74 -1.68 17.26
CA LYS A 175 10.67 -2.15 18.29
C LYS A 175 11.94 -1.30 18.34
N ILE A 176 12.51 -0.97 17.18
CA ILE A 176 13.68 -0.07 17.09
C ILE A 176 13.35 1.30 17.67
N ASN A 177 12.25 1.91 17.22
CA ASN A 177 11.87 3.25 17.68
C ASN A 177 11.61 3.28 19.20
N LYS A 178 11.04 2.23 19.79
CA LYS A 178 10.87 2.12 21.25
C LYS A 178 12.22 2.02 21.96
N ASN A 179 13.14 1.24 21.44
CA ASN A 179 14.48 1.12 22.01
C ASN A 179 15.24 2.45 21.94
N MET A 180 15.22 3.12 20.78
CA MET A 180 15.85 4.43 20.61
C MET A 180 15.30 5.48 21.59
N ARG A 181 13.96 5.53 21.78
CA ARG A 181 13.35 6.42 22.79
C ARG A 181 13.81 6.09 24.21
N LYS A 182 13.97 4.81 24.53
CA LYS A 182 14.47 4.37 25.83
C LYS A 182 15.91 4.84 26.06
N TYR A 183 16.79 4.69 25.08
CA TYR A 183 18.17 5.19 25.15
C TYR A 183 18.22 6.71 25.32
N LEU A 184 17.51 7.48 24.50
CA LEU A 184 17.47 8.94 24.59
C LEU A 184 16.92 9.44 25.93
N ASN A 185 16.01 8.70 26.57
CA ASN A 185 15.49 9.05 27.89
C ASN A 185 16.45 8.65 29.01
N SER A 186 17.27 7.60 28.84
CA SER A 186 18.31 7.24 29.79
C SER A 186 19.45 8.26 29.77
N ASP A 187 19.88 8.71 28.60
CA ASP A 187 20.92 9.75 28.48
C ASP A 187 20.48 11.09 29.09
N LYS A 188 19.20 11.47 28.93
CA LYS A 188 18.62 12.65 29.60
C LYS A 188 18.57 12.51 31.11
N LYS A 189 18.47 11.29 31.66
CA LYS A 189 18.57 11.04 33.12
C LYS A 189 20.01 11.11 33.60
N CYS A 190 20.97 10.65 32.81
CA CYS A 190 22.40 10.74 33.11
C CYS A 190 22.92 12.18 33.03
N ALA A 191 22.38 13.01 32.13
CA ALA A 191 22.74 14.43 32.03
C ALA A 191 22.20 15.33 33.18
N LYS A 192 21.39 14.77 34.09
CA LYS A 192 20.97 15.41 35.33
C LYS A 192 21.80 14.91 36.51
N ILE A 193 23.12 14.89 36.40
CA ILE A 193 24.00 14.76 37.57
C ILE A 193 24.11 16.14 38.18
N PRO A 194 23.77 16.31 39.48
CA PRO A 194 23.82 17.62 40.11
C PRO A 194 25.25 18.08 40.20
N SER A 195 25.48 19.34 39.86
CA SER A 195 26.68 20.09 40.21
C SER A 195 26.76 20.21 41.76
N VAL A 196 27.28 19.19 42.39
CA VAL A 196 27.71 19.25 43.78
C VAL A 196 29.19 18.97 43.77
N ILE A 197 29.98 20.04 43.62
CA ILE A 197 31.27 20.24 44.30
C ILE A 197 31.48 21.77 44.29
N LYS A 198 31.21 22.34 45.42
CA LYS A 198 31.94 23.50 45.92
C LYS A 198 32.99 23.00 46.87
#